data_2e928df07f5e0bc91870472b5106a2f1
#
_entry.id   2e928df07f5e0bc91870472b5106a2f1
#
_cell.length_a   1.000
_cell.length_b   1.000
_cell.length_c   1.000
_cell.angle_alpha   90.00
_cell.angle_beta   90.00
_cell.angle_gamma   90.00
#
_symmetry.space_group_name_H-M   'P 1'
#
loop_
_entity.id
_entity.type
_entity.pdbx_description
1 polymer ?
#
loop_
_entity_poly.entity_id
_entity_poly.type
_entity_poly.pdbx_seq_one_letter_code
_entity_poly.pdbx_strand_id
1 'polypeptide(L)'
;MLFRSAYELSRAGVDVTLICDNMASVVMRKGWVHAVVVGCDRVAANGDVANKIGTSGVAILARHYKIPFYVLGPTSTIDGSCPDGDSIVIEERNPDEVTEMWYSRRMAPKDVKVYNPAFDITPHELITAIITEKGIFYKNNR
;
A
#
# COMPACT_ATOMS: atom_id res chain seq x y z
N MET A 1 -2.05 0.34 -12.08
CA MET A 1 -1.59 -0.93 -11.46
C MET A 1 -2.75 -1.86 -11.11
N LEU A 2 -3.84 -1.37 -10.51
CA LEU A 2 -5.02 -2.17 -10.14
C LEU A 2 -5.67 -2.96 -11.29
N PHE A 3 -5.70 -2.42 -12.49
CA PHE A 3 -6.23 -3.13 -13.67
C PHE A 3 -5.50 -4.43 -13.99
N ARG A 4 -4.16 -4.46 -13.83
CA ARG A 4 -3.38 -5.66 -14.12
C ARG A 4 -3.75 -6.78 -13.15
N SER A 5 -3.72 -6.52 -11.83
CA SER A 5 -4.02 -7.53 -10.82
C SER A 5 -5.47 -8.04 -10.92
N ALA A 6 -6.44 -7.14 -11.09
CA ALA A 6 -7.84 -7.53 -11.29
C ALA A 6 -8.01 -8.40 -12.55
N TYR A 7 -7.36 -8.04 -13.66
CA TYR A 7 -7.39 -8.80 -14.90
C TYR A 7 -6.75 -10.18 -14.73
N GLU A 8 -5.53 -10.25 -14.17
CA GLU A 8 -4.80 -11.50 -13.99
C GLU A 8 -5.53 -12.48 -13.07
N LEU A 9 -6.04 -12.01 -11.94
CA LEU A 9 -6.81 -12.82 -11.00
C LEU A 9 -8.12 -13.30 -11.60
N SER A 10 -8.86 -12.44 -12.30
CA SER A 10 -10.08 -12.83 -13.01
C SER A 10 -9.81 -13.90 -14.06
N ARG A 11 -8.71 -13.78 -14.82
CA ARG A 11 -8.28 -14.78 -15.81
C ARG A 11 -7.88 -16.12 -15.17
N ALA A 12 -7.38 -16.08 -13.94
CA ALA A 12 -7.07 -17.27 -13.15
C ALA A 12 -8.30 -17.92 -12.49
N GLY A 13 -9.51 -17.39 -12.74
CA GLY A 13 -10.75 -17.94 -12.18
C GLY A 13 -11.01 -17.54 -10.71
N VAL A 14 -10.31 -16.55 -10.19
CA VAL A 14 -10.55 -16.01 -8.85
C VAL A 14 -11.78 -15.10 -8.91
N ASP A 15 -12.66 -15.19 -7.92
CA ASP A 15 -13.79 -14.26 -7.74
C ASP A 15 -13.24 -12.89 -7.31
N VAL A 16 -13.29 -11.92 -8.23
CA VAL A 16 -12.67 -10.58 -8.05
C VAL A 16 -13.73 -9.50 -8.01
N THR A 17 -13.72 -8.72 -6.94
CA THR A 17 -14.50 -7.49 -6.83
C THR A 17 -13.58 -6.28 -6.81
N LEU A 18 -13.70 -5.37 -7.79
CA LEU A 18 -12.99 -4.09 -7.82
C LEU A 18 -13.75 -3.05 -7.01
N ILE A 19 -13.04 -2.33 -6.15
CA ILE A 19 -13.60 -1.23 -5.35
C ILE A 19 -12.73 0.03 -5.49
N CYS A 20 -13.28 1.20 -5.14
CA CYS A 20 -12.48 2.42 -5.02
C CYS A 20 -11.66 2.41 -3.72
N ASP A 21 -10.53 3.14 -3.72
CA ASP A 21 -9.59 3.20 -2.57
C ASP A 21 -10.27 3.60 -1.26
N ASN A 22 -11.20 4.54 -1.31
CA ASN A 22 -11.92 5.04 -0.15
C ASN A 22 -13.01 4.08 0.39
N MET A 23 -13.21 2.91 -0.23
CA MET A 23 -14.21 1.92 0.19
C MET A 23 -13.66 0.85 1.14
N ALA A 24 -12.35 0.83 1.43
CA ALA A 24 -11.71 -0.21 2.25
C ALA A 24 -12.41 -0.36 3.63
N SER A 25 -12.69 0.75 4.31
CA SER A 25 -13.37 0.72 5.62
C SER A 25 -14.75 0.05 5.56
N VAL A 26 -15.53 0.29 4.50
CA VAL A 26 -16.87 -0.27 4.36
C VAL A 26 -16.85 -1.79 4.23
N VAL A 27 -15.94 -2.33 3.39
CA VAL A 27 -15.85 -3.78 3.17
C VAL A 27 -15.25 -4.50 4.37
N MET A 28 -14.28 -3.88 5.07
CA MET A 28 -13.72 -4.39 6.32
C MET A 28 -14.78 -4.44 7.43
N ARG A 29 -15.55 -3.37 7.61
CA ARG A 29 -16.65 -3.30 8.57
C ARG A 29 -17.72 -4.37 8.34
N LYS A 30 -17.99 -4.71 7.08
CA LYS A 30 -18.93 -5.77 6.70
C LYS A 30 -18.40 -7.18 6.96
N GLY A 31 -17.14 -7.34 7.37
CA GLY A 31 -16.51 -8.64 7.58
C GLY A 31 -16.22 -9.40 6.29
N TRP A 32 -16.14 -8.71 5.15
CA TRP A 32 -15.82 -9.35 3.86
C TRP A 32 -14.33 -9.60 3.66
N VAL A 33 -13.49 -8.94 4.46
CA VAL A 33 -12.03 -9.00 4.34
C VAL A 33 -11.46 -9.79 5.51
N HIS A 34 -10.76 -10.88 5.23
CA HIS A 34 -10.11 -11.74 6.23
C HIS A 34 -8.60 -11.50 6.34
N ALA A 35 -8.00 -10.93 5.30
CA ALA A 35 -6.60 -10.53 5.28
C ALA A 35 -6.39 -9.41 4.28
N VAL A 36 -5.39 -8.57 4.52
CA VAL A 36 -4.89 -7.58 3.56
C VAL A 36 -3.52 -8.04 3.08
N VAL A 37 -3.31 -7.98 1.77
CA VAL A 37 -2.03 -8.31 1.12
C VAL A 37 -1.64 -7.15 0.23
N VAL A 38 -0.42 -6.63 0.42
CA VAL A 38 0.14 -5.55 -0.39
C VAL A 38 1.55 -5.90 -0.86
N GLY A 39 2.04 -5.21 -1.87
CA GLY A 39 3.44 -5.25 -2.27
C GLY A 39 4.32 -4.37 -1.38
N CYS A 40 5.60 -4.19 -1.78
CA CYS A 40 6.47 -3.17 -1.21
C CYS A 40 7.43 -2.64 -2.28
N ASP A 41 7.81 -1.39 -2.12
CA ASP A 41 8.86 -0.74 -2.91
C ASP A 41 10.19 -0.75 -2.14
N ARG A 42 10.13 -0.58 -0.82
CA ARG A 42 11.30 -0.66 0.08
C ARG A 42 10.89 -1.08 1.49
N VAL A 43 11.76 -1.86 2.13
CA VAL A 43 11.63 -2.26 3.54
C VAL A 43 12.87 -1.74 4.28
N ALA A 44 12.68 -0.90 5.29
CA ALA A 44 13.76 -0.40 6.15
C ALA A 44 14.24 -1.46 7.15
N ALA A 45 15.40 -1.22 7.77
CA ALA A 45 16.02 -2.15 8.72
C ALA A 45 15.13 -2.44 9.95
N ASN A 46 14.33 -1.46 10.40
CA ASN A 46 13.38 -1.64 11.49
C ASN A 46 12.08 -2.37 11.08
N GLY A 47 11.89 -2.65 9.78
CA GLY A 47 10.70 -3.30 9.23
C GLY A 47 9.59 -2.36 8.78
N ASP A 48 9.80 -1.04 8.80
CA ASP A 48 8.88 -0.08 8.16
C ASP A 48 8.89 -0.26 6.65
N VAL A 49 7.75 -0.08 6.01
CA VAL A 49 7.58 -0.38 4.58
C VAL A 49 7.11 0.84 3.82
N ALA A 50 7.86 1.22 2.77
CA ALA A 50 7.39 2.12 1.74
C ALA A 50 6.64 1.35 0.65
N ASN A 51 5.44 1.78 0.32
CA ASN A 51 4.65 1.23 -0.79
C ASN A 51 3.76 2.32 -1.40
N LYS A 52 3.08 1.99 -2.50
CA LYS A 52 2.17 2.91 -3.19
C LYS A 52 1.28 3.65 -2.20
N ILE A 53 1.17 4.98 -2.42
CA ILE A 53 0.33 5.87 -1.60
C ILE A 53 -1.06 5.26 -1.33
N GLY A 54 -1.53 5.33 -0.09
CA GLY A 54 -2.76 4.72 0.41
C GLY A 54 -2.54 3.42 1.19
N THR A 55 -1.36 2.81 1.10
CA THR A 55 -1.03 1.55 1.81
C THR A 55 -1.09 1.73 3.33
N SER A 56 -0.52 2.80 3.87
CA SER A 56 -0.53 3.07 5.31
C SER A 56 -1.96 3.28 5.84
N GLY A 57 -2.81 3.96 5.07
CA GLY A 57 -4.22 4.13 5.41
C GLY A 57 -4.98 2.81 5.51
N VAL A 58 -4.74 1.89 4.58
CA VAL A 58 -5.33 0.54 4.63
C VAL A 58 -4.78 -0.28 5.80
N ALA A 59 -3.49 -0.14 6.14
CA ALA A 59 -2.90 -0.81 7.30
C ALA A 59 -3.51 -0.34 8.63
N ILE A 60 -3.76 0.96 8.78
CA ILE A 60 -4.45 1.54 9.94
C ILE A 60 -5.87 0.97 10.06
N LEU A 61 -6.62 0.91 8.94
CA LEU A 61 -7.96 0.33 8.91
C LEU A 61 -7.93 -1.17 9.26
N ALA A 62 -6.99 -1.93 8.70
CA ALA A 62 -6.81 -3.34 9.01
C ALA A 62 -6.57 -3.55 10.51
N ARG A 63 -5.70 -2.74 11.13
CA ARG A 63 -5.44 -2.76 12.57
C ARG A 63 -6.71 -2.47 13.39
N HIS A 64 -7.49 -1.44 12.98
CA HIS A 64 -8.74 -1.09 13.65
C HIS A 64 -9.76 -2.24 13.62
N TYR A 65 -9.91 -2.90 12.47
CA TYR A 65 -10.83 -4.03 12.29
C TYR A 65 -10.24 -5.39 12.69
N LYS A 66 -9.00 -5.42 13.25
CA LYS A 66 -8.30 -6.65 13.67
C LYS A 66 -8.08 -7.65 12.53
N ILE A 67 -7.83 -7.13 11.33
CA ILE A 67 -7.54 -7.91 10.13
C ILE A 67 -6.03 -8.00 9.96
N PRO A 68 -5.44 -9.18 9.73
CA PRO A 68 -4.01 -9.32 9.50
C PRO A 68 -3.59 -8.60 8.22
N PHE A 69 -2.43 -7.92 8.28
CA PHE A 69 -1.85 -7.15 7.19
C PHE A 69 -0.49 -7.72 6.79
N TYR A 70 -0.39 -8.21 5.57
CA TYR A 70 0.81 -8.86 5.03
C TYR A 70 1.44 -8.05 3.93
N VAL A 71 2.76 -7.95 3.96
CA VAL A 71 3.57 -7.32 2.93
C VAL A 71 4.32 -8.40 2.16
N LEU A 72 4.20 -8.41 0.83
CA LEU A 72 4.87 -9.36 -0.06
C LEU A 72 5.87 -8.61 -0.95
N GLY A 73 7.11 -9.07 -0.95
CA GLY A 73 8.12 -8.51 -1.84
C GLY A 73 9.39 -9.34 -1.87
N PRO A 74 10.21 -9.21 -2.92
CA PRO A 74 11.48 -9.92 -3.00
C PRO A 74 12.49 -9.35 -1.99
N THR A 75 13.45 -10.16 -1.56
CA THR A 75 14.50 -9.71 -0.62
C THR A 75 15.31 -8.53 -1.14
N SER A 76 15.32 -8.28 -2.46
CA SER A 76 15.95 -7.10 -3.06
C SER A 76 15.30 -5.77 -2.67
N THR A 77 14.09 -5.78 -2.11
CA THR A 77 13.43 -4.57 -1.59
C THR A 77 13.87 -4.22 -0.17
N ILE A 78 14.55 -5.14 0.52
CA ILE A 78 15.02 -4.93 1.89
C ILE A 78 16.31 -4.11 1.85
N ASP A 79 16.25 -2.93 2.47
CA ASP A 79 17.38 -2.00 2.59
C ASP A 79 17.86 -1.93 4.04
N GLY A 80 18.81 -2.79 4.38
CA GLY A 80 19.41 -2.82 5.71
C GLY A 80 20.27 -1.59 6.06
N SER A 81 20.58 -0.72 5.09
CA SER A 81 21.29 0.54 5.31
C SER A 81 20.35 1.70 5.68
N CYS A 82 19.06 1.55 5.41
CA CYS A 82 18.01 2.52 5.76
C CYS A 82 17.48 2.17 7.16
N PRO A 83 17.70 2.98 8.20
CA PRO A 83 17.39 2.57 9.58
C PRO A 83 15.88 2.45 9.84
N ASP A 84 15.06 3.33 9.28
CA ASP A 84 13.63 3.45 9.53
C ASP A 84 12.88 4.05 8.34
N GLY A 85 11.54 4.11 8.44
CA GLY A 85 10.68 4.68 7.42
C GLY A 85 10.89 6.17 7.17
N ASP A 86 11.21 6.94 8.20
CA ASP A 86 11.43 8.40 8.10
C ASP A 86 12.69 8.72 7.27
N SER A 87 13.62 7.78 7.19
CA SER A 87 14.84 7.89 6.39
C SER A 87 14.62 7.57 4.91
N ILE A 88 13.44 7.09 4.52
CA ILE A 88 13.12 6.79 3.12
C ILE A 88 12.70 8.08 2.40
N VAL A 89 13.46 8.45 1.36
CA VAL A 89 13.10 9.60 0.51
C VAL A 89 11.89 9.22 -0.36
N ILE A 90 10.80 9.96 -0.20
CA ILE A 90 9.56 9.75 -0.97
C ILE A 90 9.56 10.62 -2.23
N GLU A 91 9.35 9.99 -3.38
CA GLU A 91 9.19 10.66 -4.67
C GLU A 91 7.90 11.48 -4.70
N GLU A 92 8.01 12.76 -5.07
CA GLU A 92 6.87 13.59 -5.41
C GLU A 92 6.60 13.51 -6.92
N ARG A 93 5.37 13.20 -7.32
CA ARG A 93 4.98 13.00 -8.70
C ARG A 93 4.32 14.26 -9.28
N ASN A 94 4.21 14.28 -10.62
CA ASN A 94 3.59 15.41 -11.32
C ASN A 94 2.17 15.69 -10.76
N PRO A 95 1.88 16.93 -10.34
CA PRO A 95 0.56 17.37 -9.90
C PRO A 95 -0.57 17.10 -10.90
N ASP A 96 -0.29 17.08 -12.19
CA ASP A 96 -1.26 16.83 -13.23
C ASP A 96 -1.87 15.43 -13.18
N GLU A 97 -1.17 14.47 -12.56
CA GLU A 97 -1.73 13.13 -12.30
C GLU A 97 -2.98 13.18 -11.41
N VAL A 98 -3.07 14.18 -10.54
CA VAL A 98 -4.22 14.36 -9.65
C VAL A 98 -5.32 15.20 -10.32
N THR A 99 -4.96 16.15 -11.15
CA THR A 99 -5.89 17.19 -11.61
C THR A 99 -6.34 17.05 -13.06
N GLU A 100 -5.56 16.41 -13.93
CA GLU A 100 -5.79 16.41 -15.38
C GLU A 100 -5.67 15.04 -16.05
N MET A 101 -4.59 14.30 -15.78
CA MET A 101 -4.14 13.16 -16.59
C MET A 101 -5.19 12.08 -16.85
N TRP A 102 -6.11 11.86 -15.90
CA TRP A 102 -7.13 10.80 -15.95
C TRP A 102 -8.53 11.32 -16.21
N TYR A 103 -8.68 12.63 -16.53
CA TYR A 103 -9.96 13.28 -16.66
C TYR A 103 -10.08 13.96 -18.04
N SER A 104 -11.30 14.04 -18.56
CA SER A 104 -11.58 14.74 -19.82
C SER A 104 -11.42 16.28 -19.72
N ARG A 105 -11.37 16.78 -18.49
CA ARG A 105 -11.12 18.20 -18.17
C ARG A 105 -10.50 18.30 -16.78
N ARG A 106 -9.77 19.38 -16.52
CA ARG A 106 -9.18 19.66 -15.22
C ARG A 106 -10.24 19.61 -14.10
N MET A 107 -9.93 18.89 -13.02
CA MET A 107 -10.84 18.66 -11.89
C MET A 107 -10.67 19.66 -10.75
N ALA A 108 -9.62 20.49 -10.78
CA ALA A 108 -9.34 21.49 -9.74
C ALA A 108 -9.08 22.87 -10.36
N PRO A 109 -9.34 23.99 -9.63
CA PRO A 109 -8.91 25.32 -10.04
C PRO A 109 -7.40 25.39 -10.32
N LYS A 110 -6.97 26.29 -11.24
CA LYS A 110 -5.56 26.36 -11.66
C LYS A 110 -4.60 26.73 -10.53
N ASP A 111 -5.06 27.53 -9.59
CA ASP A 111 -4.23 28.09 -8.50
C ASP A 111 -4.22 27.22 -7.22
N VAL A 112 -4.82 26.04 -7.28
CA VAL A 112 -4.81 25.10 -6.15
C VAL A 112 -3.48 24.35 -6.10
N LYS A 113 -2.83 24.36 -4.92
CA LYS A 113 -1.65 23.55 -4.68
C LYS A 113 -2.02 22.07 -4.64
N VAL A 114 -1.17 21.24 -5.23
CA VAL A 114 -1.34 19.78 -5.25
C VAL A 114 -0.14 19.15 -4.55
N TYR A 115 -0.43 18.19 -3.68
CA TYR A 115 0.56 17.31 -3.06
C TYR A 115 0.31 15.90 -3.55
N ASN A 116 1.28 15.29 -4.22
CA ASN A 116 1.14 13.99 -4.89
C ASN A 116 2.35 13.07 -4.63
N PRO A 117 2.52 12.58 -3.38
CA PRO A 117 3.57 11.61 -3.08
C PRO A 117 3.27 10.28 -3.76
N ALA A 118 4.31 9.62 -4.28
CA ALA A 118 4.19 8.32 -4.93
C ALA A 118 3.92 7.19 -3.95
N PHE A 119 4.47 7.30 -2.73
CA PHE A 119 4.48 6.27 -1.70
C PHE A 119 4.09 6.85 -0.35
N ASP A 120 3.67 5.99 0.56
CA ASP A 120 3.58 6.27 1.98
C ASP A 120 4.33 5.23 2.81
N ILE A 121 4.58 5.55 4.07
CA ILE A 121 5.27 4.66 5.00
C ILE A 121 4.25 3.96 5.89
N THR A 122 4.31 2.64 5.91
CA THR A 122 3.57 1.81 6.86
C THR A 122 4.51 1.41 7.99
N PRO A 123 4.26 1.87 9.22
CA PRO A 123 5.03 1.45 10.38
C PRO A 123 4.97 -0.07 10.61
N HIS A 124 6.09 -0.67 10.98
CA HIS A 124 6.19 -2.11 11.20
C HIS A 124 5.19 -2.65 12.24
N GLU A 125 4.74 -1.81 13.19
CA GLU A 125 3.74 -2.18 14.19
C GLU A 125 2.38 -2.52 13.59
N LEU A 126 2.07 -2.03 12.40
CA LEU A 126 0.83 -2.32 11.68
C LEU A 126 0.94 -3.58 10.82
N ILE A 127 2.15 -4.11 10.61
CA ILE A 127 2.43 -5.24 9.74
C ILE A 127 2.42 -6.54 10.54
N THR A 128 1.66 -7.52 10.08
CA THR A 128 1.60 -8.85 10.69
C THR A 128 2.84 -9.66 10.33
N ALA A 129 3.21 -9.67 9.06
CA ALA A 129 4.43 -10.31 8.57
C ALA A 129 4.85 -9.73 7.21
N ILE A 130 6.15 -9.81 6.93
CA ILE A 130 6.75 -9.57 5.62
C ILE A 130 7.09 -10.93 5.00
N ILE A 131 6.63 -11.18 3.79
CA ILE A 131 6.77 -12.45 3.09
C ILE A 131 7.67 -12.24 1.86
N THR A 132 8.73 -13.03 1.77
CA THR A 132 9.69 -12.98 0.68
C THR A 132 9.92 -14.38 0.10
N GLU A 133 10.69 -14.49 -0.98
CA GLU A 133 11.12 -15.77 -1.53
C GLU A 133 12.01 -16.59 -0.57
N LYS A 134 12.55 -15.96 0.49
CA LYS A 134 13.37 -16.63 1.51
C LYS A 134 12.59 -17.06 2.76
N GLY A 135 11.32 -16.66 2.86
CA GLY A 135 10.46 -17.04 3.98
C GLY A 135 9.60 -15.93 4.53
N ILE A 136 9.01 -16.19 5.68
CA ILE A 136 8.07 -15.30 6.37
C ILE A 136 8.78 -14.69 7.58
N PHE A 137 8.81 -13.38 7.63
CA PHE A 137 9.38 -12.60 8.72
C PHE A 137 8.23 -12.00 9.54
N TYR A 138 7.99 -12.58 10.70
CA TYR A 138 6.98 -12.09 11.65
C TYR A 138 7.54 -10.94 12.48
N LYS A 139 6.66 -10.04 12.90
CA LYS A 139 6.99 -9.08 13.93
C LYS A 139 7.55 -9.80 15.15
N ASN A 140 8.81 -9.54 15.51
CA ASN A 140 9.34 -10.02 16.78
C ASN A 140 8.58 -9.32 17.91
N ASN A 141 7.74 -10.08 18.64
CA ASN A 141 7.21 -9.64 19.92
C ASN A 141 8.40 -9.54 20.89
N ARG A 142 8.98 -8.34 21.01
CA ARG A 142 9.83 -7.97 22.14
C ARG A 142 8.97 -7.32 23.19
#